data_8f7ddba27a11562b9580114d390c4905
#
_entry.id   8f7ddba27a11562b9580114d390c4905
#
_cell.length_a   1.000
_cell.length_b   1.000
_cell.length_c   1.000
_cell.angle_alpha   90.00
_cell.angle_beta   90.00
_cell.angle_gamma   90.00
#
_symmetry.space_group_name_H-M   'P 1'
#
loop_
_entity.id
_entity.type
_entity.pdbx_description
1 polymer ?
#
loop_
_entity_poly.entity_id
_entity_poly.type
_entity_poly.pdbx_seq_one_letter_code
_entity_poly.pdbx_strand_id
1 'polypeptide(L)'
;MKLFVGITDSDWFGYLRDHRSDEMNFWRPRSTGHFKVLEPGELFLFKSKYPDHRIVGGAFFVRHTVLTVDLAWKTFGHANGTDSLGSLRKMIQRHRRDTDLNPMIGCTILTQPFYLDDEDSLAPPVDWSANIVSGKSYEILPNSEGLRLFEQAQAVFSGSFPKLNDKSKLPLDERFGKSQLISPRLGQGGFRIMVMDEYARKCAITGEKTLPVLEAAHIRPYSENGPHKVCNGIFMRSDLHTLFDSGYMTLSKEFHVERSEEH
;
A
#
# COMPACT_ATOMS: atom_id res chain seq x y z
N MET A 1 12.36 3.22 -14.93
CA MET A 1 12.04 2.83 -13.56
C MET A 1 12.26 4.02 -12.66
N LYS A 2 11.40 4.20 -11.65
CA LYS A 2 11.45 5.36 -10.76
C LYS A 2 11.47 4.94 -9.30
N LEU A 3 11.89 5.84 -8.44
CA LEU A 3 11.61 5.80 -7.01
C LEU A 3 11.00 7.13 -6.57
N PHE A 4 10.31 7.11 -5.44
CA PHE A 4 9.74 8.30 -4.84
C PHE A 4 10.26 8.47 -3.42
N VAL A 5 10.66 9.68 -3.07
CA VAL A 5 11.05 10.04 -1.71
C VAL A 5 9.93 10.90 -1.12
N GLY A 6 9.19 10.32 -0.17
CA GLY A 6 8.08 10.98 0.52
C GLY A 6 8.50 11.51 1.89
N ILE A 7 8.06 12.74 2.23
CA ILE A 7 8.25 13.27 3.58
C ILE A 7 7.25 12.57 4.49
N THR A 8 7.76 11.94 5.54
CA THR A 8 6.95 11.24 6.54
C THR A 8 6.85 12.01 7.85
N ASP A 9 5.77 11.76 8.57
CA ASP A 9 5.58 12.22 9.94
C ASP A 9 6.23 11.26 10.92
N SER A 10 6.95 11.76 11.91
CA SER A 10 7.69 10.92 12.85
C SER A 10 6.78 10.04 13.71
N ASP A 11 5.61 10.56 14.13
CA ASP A 11 4.64 9.81 14.94
C ASP A 11 4.04 8.65 14.11
N TRP A 12 3.64 8.95 12.86
CA TRP A 12 3.11 7.96 11.92
C TRP A 12 4.13 6.85 11.61
N PHE A 13 5.37 7.25 11.30
CA PHE A 13 6.44 6.32 10.95
C PHE A 13 6.87 5.48 12.16
N GLY A 14 7.06 6.11 13.32
CA GLY A 14 7.41 5.43 14.57
C GLY A 14 6.38 4.39 14.97
N TYR A 15 5.09 4.76 14.89
CA TYR A 15 3.99 3.82 15.17
C TYR A 15 4.06 2.56 14.29
N LEU A 16 4.24 2.74 12.97
CA LEU A 16 4.30 1.61 12.03
C LEU A 16 5.55 0.75 12.22
N ARG A 17 6.70 1.36 12.52
CA ARG A 17 7.93 0.65 12.86
C ARG A 17 7.75 -0.25 14.08
N ASP A 18 7.15 0.29 15.14
CA ASP A 18 6.97 -0.43 16.40
C ASP A 18 5.95 -1.59 16.28
N HIS A 19 4.96 -1.45 15.40
CA HIS A 19 3.94 -2.48 15.13
C HIS A 19 4.30 -3.45 14.01
N ARG A 20 5.40 -3.24 13.29
CA ARG A 20 5.91 -4.10 12.19
C ARG A 20 4.83 -4.57 11.22
N SER A 21 4.01 -3.64 10.76
CA SER A 21 2.96 -3.94 9.78
C SER A 21 3.55 -4.38 8.45
N ASP A 22 2.97 -5.40 7.80
CA ASP A 22 3.39 -5.88 6.48
C ASP A 22 2.97 -4.95 5.34
N GLU A 23 2.04 -4.06 5.61
CA GLU A 23 1.57 -3.03 4.69
C GLU A 23 1.40 -1.69 5.40
N MET A 24 1.39 -0.62 4.62
CA MET A 24 1.21 0.74 5.10
C MET A 24 0.27 1.52 4.21
N ASN A 25 -0.60 2.33 4.80
CA ASN A 25 -1.34 3.36 4.11
C ASN A 25 -0.64 4.71 4.30
N PHE A 26 0.14 5.15 3.31
CA PHE A 26 0.70 6.49 3.29
C PHE A 26 -0.37 7.47 2.81
N TRP A 27 -1.16 7.98 3.76
CA TRP A 27 -2.31 8.82 3.44
C TRP A 27 -1.95 10.30 3.25
N ARG A 28 -2.78 11.00 2.49
CA ARG A 28 -2.75 12.46 2.32
C ARG A 28 -4.08 13.04 2.77
N PRO A 29 -4.10 14.17 3.49
CA PRO A 29 -5.34 14.73 4.06
C PRO A 29 -6.33 15.26 3.01
N ARG A 30 -5.93 15.33 1.74
CA ARG A 30 -6.78 15.73 0.62
C ARG A 30 -6.80 14.65 -0.46
N SER A 31 -7.96 14.50 -1.11
CA SER A 31 -8.16 13.57 -2.23
C SER A 31 -7.71 14.13 -3.58
N THR A 32 -7.33 15.41 -3.66
CA THR A 32 -6.89 16.07 -4.88
C THR A 32 -5.51 15.60 -5.31
N GLY A 33 -5.40 15.20 -6.57
CA GLY A 33 -4.16 14.70 -7.18
C GLY A 33 -3.99 13.19 -7.07
N HIS A 34 -4.15 12.50 -8.20
CA HIS A 34 -3.81 11.08 -8.27
C HIS A 34 -2.30 10.90 -8.16
N PHE A 35 -1.86 10.03 -7.27
CA PHE A 35 -0.47 9.61 -7.22
C PHE A 35 -0.21 8.63 -8.39
N LYS A 36 0.31 9.17 -9.49
CA LYS A 36 0.62 8.43 -10.73
C LYS A 36 2.13 8.40 -11.01
N VAL A 37 2.93 8.50 -9.97
CA VAL A 37 4.37 8.69 -10.08
C VAL A 37 5.10 7.36 -10.19
N LEU A 38 4.59 6.34 -9.47
CA LEU A 38 5.18 5.01 -9.38
C LEU A 38 4.27 3.97 -10.04
N GLU A 39 4.89 2.96 -10.62
CA GLU A 39 4.24 1.73 -11.02
C GLU A 39 4.29 0.69 -9.87
N PRO A 40 3.35 -0.27 -9.81
CA PRO A 40 3.37 -1.31 -8.79
C PRO A 40 4.73 -2.02 -8.72
N GLY A 41 5.28 -2.16 -7.51
CA GLY A 41 6.60 -2.74 -7.25
C GLY A 41 7.75 -1.75 -7.27
N GLU A 42 7.54 -0.49 -7.63
CA GLU A 42 8.59 0.55 -7.54
C GLU A 42 8.78 1.03 -6.09
N LEU A 43 9.98 1.52 -5.80
CA LEU A 43 10.43 1.85 -4.46
C LEU A 43 9.90 3.21 -3.99
N PHE A 44 9.35 3.23 -2.77
CA PHE A 44 8.97 4.42 -2.03
C PHE A 44 9.86 4.55 -0.80
N LEU A 45 10.64 5.63 -0.69
CA LEU A 45 11.52 5.91 0.44
C LEU A 45 10.87 6.93 1.39
N PHE A 46 11.04 6.73 2.69
CA PHE A 46 10.54 7.62 3.73
C PHE A 46 11.64 8.57 4.18
N LYS A 47 11.40 9.86 4.02
CA LYS A 47 12.30 10.91 4.48
C LYS A 47 11.73 11.60 5.72
N SER A 48 12.52 11.63 6.81
CA SER A 48 12.17 12.37 8.03
C SER A 48 12.14 13.88 7.79
N LYS A 49 11.36 14.57 8.61
CA LYS A 49 11.33 16.04 8.65
C LYS A 49 12.59 16.61 9.31
N TYR A 50 12.70 17.93 9.32
CA TYR A 50 13.68 18.65 10.14
C TYR A 50 13.48 18.28 11.64
N PRO A 51 14.54 18.13 12.46
CA PRO A 51 15.95 18.40 12.14
C PRO A 51 16.70 17.26 11.44
N ASP A 52 16.22 16.01 11.49
CA ASP A 52 17.00 14.82 11.12
C ASP A 52 17.32 14.75 9.62
N HIS A 53 16.36 15.13 8.77
CA HIS A 53 16.53 15.18 7.32
C HIS A 53 17.18 13.93 6.70
N ARG A 54 16.79 12.73 7.11
CA ARG A 54 17.38 11.46 6.65
C ARG A 54 16.35 10.58 5.99
N ILE A 55 16.79 9.65 5.15
CA ILE A 55 15.97 8.52 4.70
C ILE A 55 15.99 7.47 5.81
N VAL A 56 14.82 7.18 6.36
CA VAL A 56 14.64 6.35 7.56
C VAL A 56 14.04 4.97 7.26
N GLY A 57 13.74 4.70 6.00
CA GLY A 57 13.18 3.43 5.56
C GLY A 57 12.53 3.54 4.18
N GLY A 58 11.81 2.51 3.81
CA GLY A 58 11.08 2.46 2.55
C GLY A 58 10.08 1.31 2.50
N ALA A 59 9.35 1.26 1.41
CA ALA A 59 8.41 0.19 1.09
C ALA A 59 8.18 0.15 -0.43
N PHE A 60 7.42 -0.82 -0.93
CA PHE A 60 7.13 -0.94 -2.35
C PHE A 60 5.71 -0.52 -2.65
N PHE A 61 5.56 0.29 -3.69
CA PHE A 61 4.26 0.81 -4.11
C PHE A 61 3.36 -0.30 -4.65
N VAL A 62 2.11 -0.30 -4.22
CA VAL A 62 1.07 -1.21 -4.73
C VAL A 62 0.09 -0.44 -5.59
N ARG A 63 -0.57 0.55 -5.00
CA ARG A 63 -1.64 1.32 -5.66
C ARG A 63 -1.94 2.61 -4.92
N HIS A 64 -2.54 3.55 -5.63
CA HIS A 64 -3.14 4.74 -5.02
C HIS A 64 -4.65 4.70 -5.23
N THR A 65 -5.38 5.04 -4.17
CA THR A 65 -6.85 5.12 -4.19
C THR A 65 -7.34 6.30 -3.34
N VAL A 66 -8.62 6.60 -3.41
CA VAL A 66 -9.27 7.63 -2.60
C VAL A 66 -10.39 6.99 -1.80
N LEU A 67 -10.36 7.18 -0.47
CA LEU A 67 -11.32 6.63 0.48
C LEU A 67 -11.78 7.71 1.45
N THR A 68 -12.93 7.53 2.09
CA THR A 68 -13.26 8.28 3.29
C THR A 68 -12.37 7.80 4.46
N VAL A 69 -12.19 8.62 5.47
CA VAL A 69 -11.38 8.29 6.66
C VAL A 69 -11.88 7.00 7.33
N ASP A 70 -13.20 6.85 7.45
CA ASP A 70 -13.80 5.66 8.07
C ASP A 70 -13.54 4.40 7.25
N LEU A 71 -13.63 4.51 5.93
CA LEU A 71 -13.35 3.39 5.04
C LEU A 71 -11.85 3.06 5.02
N ALA A 72 -10.97 4.06 5.09
CA ALA A 72 -9.54 3.86 5.23
C ALA A 72 -9.19 3.15 6.54
N TRP A 73 -9.85 3.53 7.64
CA TRP A 73 -9.69 2.84 8.91
C TRP A 73 -10.22 1.39 8.85
N LYS A 74 -11.42 1.17 8.33
CA LYS A 74 -11.99 -0.19 8.15
C LYS A 74 -11.08 -1.08 7.28
N THR A 75 -10.37 -0.49 6.31
CA THR A 75 -9.55 -1.22 5.36
C THR A 75 -8.16 -1.54 5.91
N PHE A 76 -7.51 -0.56 6.53
CA PHE A 76 -6.09 -0.64 6.89
C PHE A 76 -5.84 -0.72 8.41
N GLY A 77 -6.84 -0.38 9.24
CA GLY A 77 -6.68 -0.41 10.71
C GLY A 77 -5.40 0.32 11.16
N HIS A 78 -4.56 -0.39 11.88
CA HIS A 78 -3.26 0.11 12.39
C HIS A 78 -2.25 0.48 11.29
N ALA A 79 -2.37 -0.07 10.09
CA ALA A 79 -1.53 0.30 8.96
C ALA A 79 -1.75 1.75 8.46
N ASN A 80 -2.74 2.48 9.01
CA ASN A 80 -2.86 3.93 8.89
C ASN A 80 -1.85 4.72 9.76
N GLY A 81 -1.01 4.04 10.55
CA GLY A 81 0.02 4.66 11.39
C GLY A 81 -0.51 5.24 12.70
N THR A 82 -1.56 4.66 13.26
CA THR A 82 -2.15 5.08 14.53
C THR A 82 -2.99 3.96 15.17
N ASP A 83 -3.36 4.12 16.43
CA ASP A 83 -4.03 3.13 17.27
C ASP A 83 -5.56 3.07 17.10
N SER A 84 -6.17 4.15 16.61
CA SER A 84 -7.63 4.27 16.56
C SER A 84 -8.14 5.18 15.46
N LEU A 85 -9.39 4.96 15.03
CA LEU A 85 -10.09 5.87 14.10
C LEU A 85 -10.13 7.32 14.65
N GLY A 86 -10.29 7.48 15.96
CA GLY A 86 -10.28 8.80 16.59
C GLY A 86 -8.94 9.51 16.45
N SER A 87 -7.85 8.80 16.64
CA SER A 87 -6.49 9.32 16.44
C SER A 87 -6.21 9.63 14.96
N LEU A 88 -6.64 8.76 14.03
CA LEU A 88 -6.53 9.01 12.59
C LEU A 88 -7.26 10.29 12.18
N ARG A 89 -8.50 10.48 12.65
CA ARG A 89 -9.27 11.71 12.40
C ARG A 89 -8.54 12.94 12.92
N LYS A 90 -7.98 12.90 14.14
CA LYS A 90 -7.19 14.01 14.70
C LYS A 90 -5.95 14.32 13.87
N MET A 91 -5.20 13.31 13.43
CA MET A 91 -4.02 13.49 12.58
C MET A 91 -4.37 14.17 11.26
N ILE A 92 -5.45 13.73 10.61
CA ILE A 92 -5.93 14.31 9.35
C ILE A 92 -6.40 15.75 9.54
N GLN A 93 -7.16 16.03 10.60
CA GLN A 93 -7.68 17.36 10.91
C GLN A 93 -6.58 18.40 11.14
N ARG A 94 -5.43 18.03 11.69
CA ARG A 94 -4.27 18.94 11.82
C ARG A 94 -3.82 19.58 10.50
N HIS A 95 -4.11 18.91 9.38
CA HIS A 95 -3.73 19.35 8.02
C HIS A 95 -4.90 19.88 7.19
N ARG A 96 -6.10 20.00 7.78
CA ARG A 96 -7.32 20.49 7.12
C ARG A 96 -7.84 21.76 7.79
N ARG A 97 -8.56 22.55 7.03
CA ARG A 97 -9.21 23.78 7.54
C ARG A 97 -10.73 23.64 7.72
N ASP A 98 -11.29 22.51 7.24
CA ASP A 98 -12.71 22.19 7.39
C ASP A 98 -12.95 21.33 8.65
N THR A 99 -14.20 21.16 9.03
CA THR A 99 -14.64 20.40 10.21
C THR A 99 -15.19 19.02 9.85
N ASP A 100 -15.05 18.58 8.60
CA ASP A 100 -15.53 17.26 8.16
C ASP A 100 -14.74 16.15 8.86
N LEU A 101 -15.42 15.33 9.64
CA LEU A 101 -14.83 14.22 10.40
C LEU A 101 -14.61 12.96 9.55
N ASN A 102 -15.21 12.89 8.36
CA ASN A 102 -15.07 11.74 7.46
C ASN A 102 -14.75 12.15 6.02
N PRO A 103 -13.78 13.05 5.81
CA PRO A 103 -13.44 13.53 4.49
C PRO A 103 -12.83 12.44 3.60
N MET A 104 -12.87 12.68 2.30
CA MET A 104 -12.10 11.89 1.34
C MET A 104 -10.61 12.21 1.49
N ILE A 105 -9.80 11.17 1.60
CA ILE A 105 -8.34 11.24 1.68
C ILE A 105 -7.68 10.42 0.58
N GLY A 106 -6.50 10.83 0.15
CA GLY A 106 -5.68 10.02 -0.76
C GLY A 106 -4.95 8.93 0.03
N CYS A 107 -5.03 7.69 -0.43
CA CYS A 107 -4.40 6.51 0.19
C CYS A 107 -3.39 5.92 -0.78
N THR A 108 -2.11 5.94 -0.42
CA THR A 108 -1.03 5.29 -1.16
C THR A 108 -0.65 4.01 -0.42
N ILE A 109 -0.97 2.87 -1.02
CA ILE A 109 -0.78 1.55 -0.42
C ILE A 109 0.64 1.11 -0.71
N LEU A 110 1.36 0.81 0.35
CA LEU A 110 2.75 0.37 0.33
C LEU A 110 2.85 -0.99 1.04
N THR A 111 3.75 -1.85 0.58
CA THR A 111 3.94 -3.20 1.11
C THR A 111 5.41 -3.50 1.35
N GLN A 112 5.67 -4.56 2.15
CA GLN A 112 7.02 -5.02 2.48
C GLN A 112 7.90 -3.87 2.98
N PRO A 113 7.47 -3.15 4.04
CA PRO A 113 8.23 -2.05 4.58
C PRO A 113 9.55 -2.54 5.19
N PHE A 114 10.55 -1.70 5.08
CA PHE A 114 11.82 -1.85 5.79
C PHE A 114 12.13 -0.56 6.54
N TYR A 115 12.78 -0.71 7.67
CA TYR A 115 13.13 0.38 8.57
C TYR A 115 14.64 0.43 8.69
N LEU A 116 15.20 1.61 8.64
CA LEU A 116 16.62 1.87 8.85
C LEU A 116 16.82 2.37 10.27
N ASP A 117 17.76 1.80 10.97
CA ASP A 117 18.21 2.33 12.25
C ASP A 117 18.99 3.64 12.03
N ASP A 118 19.21 4.40 13.08
CA ASP A 118 19.82 5.73 12.97
C ASP A 118 21.22 5.66 12.31
N GLU A 119 21.97 4.58 12.58
CA GLU A 119 23.30 4.34 12.01
C GLU A 119 23.24 4.01 10.51
N ASP A 120 22.20 3.30 10.07
CA ASP A 120 21.98 2.87 8.69
C ASP A 120 21.16 3.87 7.86
N SER A 121 20.65 4.93 8.48
CA SER A 121 19.84 5.94 7.82
C SER A 121 20.63 6.66 6.72
N LEU A 122 20.00 6.82 5.53
CA LEU A 122 20.71 7.34 4.37
C LEU A 122 20.64 8.88 4.32
N ALA A 123 21.67 9.48 3.71
CA ALA A 123 21.66 10.92 3.42
C ALA A 123 20.46 11.27 2.50
N PRO A 124 19.83 12.44 2.69
CA PRO A 124 18.77 12.89 1.81
C PRO A 124 19.31 13.08 0.38
N PRO A 125 18.40 13.18 -0.62
CA PRO A 125 18.84 13.53 -1.98
C PRO A 125 19.61 14.83 -2.01
N VAL A 126 20.71 14.88 -2.75
CA VAL A 126 21.60 16.06 -2.85
C VAL A 126 20.86 17.30 -3.35
N ASP A 127 19.89 17.10 -4.22
CA ASP A 127 19.05 18.15 -4.81
C ASP A 127 17.71 18.38 -4.08
N TRP A 128 17.64 17.98 -2.79
CA TRP A 128 16.45 18.19 -1.99
C TRP A 128 16.25 19.65 -1.60
N SER A 129 15.26 20.30 -2.22
CA SER A 129 14.92 21.69 -1.92
C SER A 129 14.01 21.80 -0.68
N ALA A 130 14.19 22.87 0.11
CA ALA A 130 13.34 23.20 1.26
C ALA A 130 11.86 23.42 0.86
N ASN A 131 11.58 23.73 -0.39
CA ASN A 131 10.22 23.96 -0.90
C ASN A 131 9.46 22.65 -1.17
N ILE A 132 10.10 21.48 -1.07
CA ILE A 132 9.44 20.20 -1.23
C ILE A 132 8.66 19.88 0.05
N VAL A 133 7.34 19.93 -0.04
CA VAL A 133 6.44 19.72 1.12
C VAL A 133 5.83 18.32 1.23
N SER A 134 5.85 17.53 0.14
CA SER A 134 5.24 16.19 0.14
C SER A 134 6.19 15.08 -0.31
N GLY A 135 7.03 15.35 -1.29
CA GLY A 135 7.98 14.39 -1.83
C GLY A 135 8.37 14.70 -3.27
N LYS A 136 9.33 13.92 -3.78
CA LYS A 136 9.90 14.06 -5.12
C LYS A 136 10.21 12.70 -5.72
N SER A 137 9.98 12.54 -7.02
CA SER A 137 10.35 11.33 -7.77
C SER A 137 11.75 11.47 -8.38
N TYR A 138 12.42 10.34 -8.51
CA TYR A 138 13.74 10.23 -9.13
C TYR A 138 13.70 9.09 -10.15
N GLU A 139 14.28 9.32 -11.31
CA GLU A 139 14.51 8.27 -12.29
C GLU A 139 15.76 7.49 -11.94
N ILE A 140 15.70 6.16 -12.05
CA ILE A 140 16.84 5.28 -11.81
C ILE A 140 17.56 5.09 -13.16
N LEU A 141 18.49 5.96 -13.42
CA LEU A 141 19.32 6.00 -14.62
C LEU A 141 20.81 5.96 -14.23
N PRO A 142 21.71 5.54 -15.12
CA PRO A 142 23.14 5.60 -14.86
C PRO A 142 23.59 6.99 -14.37
N ASN A 143 24.38 7.03 -13.30
CA ASN A 143 24.90 8.25 -12.66
C ASN A 143 23.83 9.23 -12.12
N SER A 144 22.59 8.77 -11.93
CA SER A 144 21.51 9.59 -11.35
C SER A 144 21.47 9.50 -9.84
N GLU A 145 20.87 10.51 -9.21
CA GLU A 145 20.55 10.50 -7.78
C GLU A 145 19.59 9.36 -7.42
N GLY A 146 18.66 9.03 -8.34
CA GLY A 146 17.77 7.88 -8.16
C GLY A 146 18.51 6.55 -8.07
N LEU A 147 19.56 6.35 -8.89
CA LEU A 147 20.38 5.14 -8.82
C LEU A 147 21.16 5.08 -7.49
N ARG A 148 21.77 6.19 -7.07
CA ARG A 148 22.48 6.27 -5.79
C ARG A 148 21.60 5.86 -4.62
N LEU A 149 20.40 6.46 -4.52
CA LEU A 149 19.45 6.16 -3.45
C LEU A 149 18.97 4.70 -3.51
N PHE A 150 18.74 4.19 -4.71
CA PHE A 150 18.32 2.80 -4.91
C PHE A 150 19.40 1.81 -4.45
N GLU A 151 20.64 1.99 -4.89
CA GLU A 151 21.75 1.11 -4.51
C GLU A 151 22.03 1.15 -3.00
N GLN A 152 21.97 2.31 -2.37
CA GLN A 152 22.12 2.44 -0.93
C GLN A 152 20.99 1.74 -0.17
N ALA A 153 19.73 1.95 -0.56
CA ALA A 153 18.60 1.24 0.02
C ALA A 153 18.74 -0.28 -0.18
N GLN A 154 19.13 -0.73 -1.37
CA GLN A 154 19.33 -2.14 -1.68
C GLN A 154 20.41 -2.79 -0.80
N ALA A 155 21.50 -2.10 -0.55
CA ALA A 155 22.57 -2.61 0.29
C ALA A 155 22.09 -2.94 1.71
N VAL A 156 21.20 -2.10 2.26
CA VAL A 156 20.66 -2.26 3.62
C VAL A 156 19.59 -3.36 3.67
N PHE A 157 18.64 -3.39 2.75
CA PHE A 157 17.56 -4.37 2.79
C PHE A 157 17.90 -5.73 2.15
N SER A 158 19.04 -5.89 1.45
CA SER A 158 19.47 -7.18 0.83
C SER A 158 19.61 -8.31 1.83
N GLY A 159 19.75 -8.02 3.12
CA GLY A 159 19.71 -9.01 4.20
C GLY A 159 18.30 -9.49 4.58
N SER A 160 17.27 -8.78 4.21
CA SER A 160 15.87 -9.00 4.64
C SER A 160 14.97 -9.60 3.54
N PHE A 161 15.44 -9.61 2.28
CA PHE A 161 14.68 -10.16 1.15
C PHE A 161 15.31 -11.44 0.61
N PRO A 162 14.49 -12.42 0.15
CA PRO A 162 15.03 -13.57 -0.56
C PRO A 162 15.86 -13.05 -1.74
N LYS A 163 17.11 -13.51 -1.82
CA LYS A 163 18.06 -13.18 -2.89
C LYS A 163 17.33 -13.25 -4.23
N LEU A 164 17.07 -12.11 -4.84
CA LEU A 164 16.83 -12.04 -6.28
C LEU A 164 18.02 -12.78 -6.90
N ASN A 165 17.75 -13.87 -7.61
CA ASN A 165 18.75 -14.69 -8.28
C ASN A 165 19.85 -13.80 -8.84
N ASP A 166 21.09 -14.18 -8.53
CA ASP A 166 22.35 -13.49 -8.82
C ASP A 166 22.41 -12.95 -10.28
N LYS A 167 21.74 -11.85 -10.54
CA LYS A 167 21.79 -11.08 -11.78
C LYS A 167 22.82 -9.96 -11.72
N SER A 168 23.73 -10.01 -10.76
CA SER A 168 24.75 -8.99 -10.53
C SER A 168 25.73 -8.80 -11.71
N LYS A 169 25.67 -9.66 -12.73
CA LYS A 169 26.55 -9.63 -13.94
C LYS A 169 25.83 -9.18 -15.22
N LEU A 170 24.54 -8.85 -15.18
CA LEU A 170 23.83 -8.41 -16.38
C LEU A 170 23.98 -6.88 -16.59
N PRO A 171 23.96 -6.39 -17.83
CA PRO A 171 23.87 -4.96 -18.13
C PRO A 171 22.66 -4.32 -17.44
N LEU A 172 22.72 -3.02 -17.15
CA LEU A 172 21.66 -2.29 -16.44
C LEU A 172 20.28 -2.50 -17.08
N ASP A 173 20.18 -2.51 -18.40
CA ASP A 173 18.93 -2.74 -19.15
C ASP A 173 18.37 -4.16 -18.98
N GLU A 174 19.22 -5.16 -18.74
CA GLU A 174 18.79 -6.55 -18.49
C GLU A 174 18.55 -6.85 -17.02
N ARG A 175 19.21 -6.10 -16.09
CA ARG A 175 18.95 -6.19 -14.65
C ARG A 175 17.54 -5.73 -14.30
N PHE A 176 17.02 -4.79 -15.05
CA PHE A 176 15.75 -4.11 -14.83
C PHE A 176 14.77 -4.35 -15.99
N GLY A 177 14.70 -5.58 -16.50
CA GLY A 177 13.67 -5.96 -17.48
C GLY A 177 12.32 -5.39 -17.08
N LYS A 178 11.59 -4.82 -18.05
CA LYS A 178 10.34 -4.04 -17.87
C LYS A 178 9.75 -4.06 -16.47
N SER A 179 10.12 -3.04 -15.67
CA SER A 179 9.23 -2.28 -14.76
C SER A 179 8.79 -2.85 -13.41
N GLN A 180 9.34 -3.91 -12.84
CA GLN A 180 9.00 -4.23 -11.44
C GLN A 180 10.24 -4.69 -10.66
N LEU A 181 10.59 -3.93 -9.60
CA LEU A 181 11.64 -4.32 -8.65
C LEU A 181 11.28 -5.62 -7.94
N ILE A 182 10.00 -5.72 -7.55
CA ILE A 182 9.42 -6.90 -6.91
C ILE A 182 7.98 -7.09 -7.42
N SER A 183 7.47 -8.32 -7.29
CA SER A 183 6.03 -8.55 -7.33
C SER A 183 5.48 -8.20 -5.94
N PRO A 184 4.66 -7.14 -5.77
CA PRO A 184 4.19 -6.74 -4.46
C PRO A 184 3.41 -7.87 -3.78
N ARG A 185 3.76 -8.20 -2.53
CA ARG A 185 2.92 -9.06 -1.70
C ARG A 185 1.82 -8.21 -1.11
N LEU A 186 0.58 -8.50 -1.47
CA LEU A 186 -0.55 -7.75 -0.93
C LEU A 186 -0.78 -8.14 0.53
N GLY A 187 -0.91 -7.17 1.40
CA GLY A 187 -1.55 -7.33 2.69
C GLY A 187 -3.07 -7.37 2.55
N GLN A 188 -3.79 -7.50 3.65
CA GLN A 188 -5.26 -7.59 3.63
C GLN A 188 -5.93 -6.34 3.05
N GLY A 189 -5.43 -5.15 3.40
CA GLY A 189 -5.95 -3.89 2.90
C GLY A 189 -5.66 -3.70 1.42
N GLY A 190 -4.43 -4.01 0.97
CA GLY A 190 -4.05 -3.99 -0.43
C GLY A 190 -4.88 -4.94 -1.27
N PHE A 191 -5.09 -6.18 -0.80
CA PHE A 191 -5.97 -7.15 -1.43
C PHE A 191 -7.40 -6.60 -1.58
N ARG A 192 -7.98 -6.05 -0.50
CA ARG A 192 -9.32 -5.45 -0.53
C ARG A 192 -9.44 -4.36 -1.59
N ILE A 193 -8.47 -3.45 -1.68
CA ILE A 193 -8.50 -2.35 -2.65
C ILE A 193 -8.36 -2.87 -4.08
N MET A 194 -7.47 -3.81 -4.32
CA MET A 194 -7.27 -4.38 -5.65
C MET A 194 -8.51 -5.11 -6.15
N VAL A 195 -9.13 -5.93 -5.30
CA VAL A 195 -10.40 -6.61 -5.62
C VAL A 195 -11.53 -5.61 -5.82
N MET A 196 -11.68 -4.62 -4.92
CA MET A 196 -12.68 -3.56 -5.05
C MET A 196 -12.60 -2.83 -6.40
N ASP A 197 -11.41 -2.49 -6.85
CA ASP A 197 -11.22 -1.77 -8.11
C ASP A 197 -11.48 -2.68 -9.32
N GLU A 198 -11.10 -3.99 -9.27
CA GLU A 198 -11.39 -4.96 -10.33
C GLU A 198 -12.90 -5.10 -10.57
N TYR A 199 -13.70 -5.10 -9.53
CA TYR A 199 -15.16 -5.12 -9.60
C TYR A 199 -15.80 -3.74 -9.78
N ALA A 200 -15.02 -2.73 -10.20
CA ALA A 200 -15.49 -1.36 -10.40
C ALA A 200 -16.27 -0.80 -9.20
N ARG A 201 -15.85 -1.16 -7.98
CA ARG A 201 -16.43 -0.76 -6.70
C ARG A 201 -17.89 -1.18 -6.51
N LYS A 202 -18.28 -2.34 -7.06
CA LYS A 202 -19.65 -2.88 -7.01
C LYS A 202 -19.62 -4.31 -6.52
N CYS A 203 -20.68 -4.71 -5.82
CA CYS A 203 -20.92 -6.12 -5.51
C CYS A 203 -21.01 -6.94 -6.81
N ALA A 204 -20.25 -8.02 -6.89
CA ALA A 204 -20.25 -8.94 -8.02
C ALA A 204 -21.62 -9.59 -8.28
N ILE A 205 -22.43 -9.76 -7.24
CA ILE A 205 -23.70 -10.49 -7.27
C ILE A 205 -24.89 -9.55 -7.44
N THR A 206 -24.94 -8.47 -6.61
CA THR A 206 -26.13 -7.60 -6.56
C THR A 206 -25.95 -6.27 -7.29
N GLY A 207 -24.72 -5.91 -7.66
CA GLY A 207 -24.40 -4.61 -8.21
C GLY A 207 -24.43 -3.45 -7.21
N GLU A 208 -24.60 -3.74 -5.88
CA GLU A 208 -24.58 -2.73 -4.82
C GLU A 208 -23.26 -1.94 -4.83
N LYS A 209 -23.34 -0.60 -4.59
CA LYS A 209 -22.20 0.32 -4.66
C LYS A 209 -21.86 0.99 -3.33
N THR A 210 -22.61 0.70 -2.27
CA THR A 210 -22.38 1.28 -0.95
C THR A 210 -21.17 0.65 -0.29
N LEU A 211 -19.99 1.21 -0.51
CA LEU A 211 -18.69 0.65 -0.11
C LEU A 211 -18.58 0.20 1.35
N PRO A 212 -19.18 0.88 2.36
CA PRO A 212 -19.12 0.42 3.76
C PRO A 212 -19.70 -0.98 4.02
N VAL A 213 -20.63 -1.45 3.17
CA VAL A 213 -21.26 -2.77 3.30
C VAL A 213 -20.66 -3.80 2.34
N LEU A 214 -19.62 -3.44 1.58
CA LEU A 214 -18.95 -4.32 0.64
C LEU A 214 -17.62 -4.82 1.21
N GLU A 215 -17.28 -6.07 0.91
CA GLU A 215 -16.07 -6.74 1.37
C GLU A 215 -15.43 -7.55 0.26
N ALA A 216 -14.12 -7.77 0.36
CA ALA A 216 -13.39 -8.67 -0.53
C ALA A 216 -13.30 -10.05 0.13
N ALA A 217 -14.09 -11.00 -0.37
CA ALA A 217 -14.04 -12.39 0.02
C ALA A 217 -12.90 -13.11 -0.69
N HIS A 218 -12.23 -14.06 -0.01
CA HIS A 218 -11.30 -14.97 -0.66
C HIS A 218 -12.06 -16.17 -1.24
N ILE A 219 -11.82 -16.51 -2.51
CA ILE A 219 -12.39 -17.72 -3.12
C ILE A 219 -11.83 -18.98 -2.44
N ARG A 220 -10.51 -19.01 -2.29
CA ARG A 220 -9.83 -19.99 -1.44
C ARG A 220 -9.41 -19.29 -0.17
N PRO A 221 -9.88 -19.75 1.01
CA PRO A 221 -9.60 -19.11 2.29
C PRO A 221 -8.10 -18.93 2.55
N TYR A 222 -7.73 -17.82 3.19
CA TYR A 222 -6.34 -17.57 3.58
C TYR A 222 -5.81 -18.64 4.55
N SER A 223 -6.65 -19.14 5.44
CA SER A 223 -6.36 -20.27 6.36
C SER A 223 -5.97 -21.56 5.62
N GLU A 224 -6.36 -21.71 4.36
CA GLU A 224 -6.04 -22.83 3.47
C GLU A 224 -4.94 -22.48 2.46
N ASN A 225 -4.08 -21.52 2.78
CA ASN A 225 -3.04 -21.00 1.88
C ASN A 225 -3.59 -20.34 0.60
N GLY A 226 -4.78 -19.76 0.66
CA GLY A 226 -5.32 -18.93 -0.40
C GLY A 226 -4.47 -17.66 -0.56
N PRO A 227 -3.95 -17.34 -1.77
CA PRO A 227 -3.09 -16.18 -1.94
C PRO A 227 -3.89 -14.88 -1.90
N HIS A 228 -3.28 -13.80 -1.37
CA HIS A 228 -3.76 -12.43 -1.55
C HIS A 228 -3.50 -11.96 -3.00
N LYS A 229 -4.21 -12.56 -3.95
CA LYS A 229 -4.18 -12.18 -5.38
C LYS A 229 -5.58 -11.82 -5.83
N VAL A 230 -5.71 -10.88 -6.74
CA VAL A 230 -7.00 -10.43 -7.27
C VAL A 230 -7.84 -11.58 -7.82
N CYS A 231 -7.21 -12.52 -8.53
CA CYS A 231 -7.87 -13.71 -9.06
C CYS A 231 -8.41 -14.67 -7.98
N ASN A 232 -8.05 -14.49 -6.73
CA ASN A 232 -8.58 -15.22 -5.58
C ASN A 232 -9.58 -14.38 -4.78
N GLY A 233 -10.10 -13.30 -5.34
CA GLY A 233 -10.99 -12.38 -4.64
C GLY A 233 -12.31 -12.15 -5.35
N ILE A 234 -13.38 -12.02 -4.58
CA ILE A 234 -14.69 -11.59 -5.04
C ILE A 234 -15.14 -10.41 -4.19
N PHE A 235 -15.64 -9.35 -4.82
CA PHE A 235 -16.15 -8.19 -4.10
C PHE A 235 -17.67 -8.31 -3.94
N MET A 236 -18.14 -8.44 -2.71
CA MET A 236 -19.54 -8.70 -2.42
C MET A 236 -20.03 -8.02 -1.15
N ARG A 237 -21.34 -8.00 -0.94
CA ARG A 237 -21.96 -7.51 0.30
C ARG A 237 -21.55 -8.39 1.48
N SER A 238 -21.41 -7.78 2.65
CA SER A 238 -20.98 -8.48 3.87
C SER A 238 -21.90 -9.61 4.32
N ASP A 239 -23.22 -9.50 4.07
CA ASP A 239 -24.17 -10.57 4.33
C ASP A 239 -23.95 -11.77 3.38
N LEU A 240 -23.71 -11.52 2.10
CA LEU A 240 -23.37 -12.57 1.13
C LEU A 240 -21.99 -13.17 1.41
N HIS A 241 -21.04 -12.38 1.86
CA HIS A 241 -19.72 -12.85 2.28
C HIS A 241 -19.84 -13.84 3.46
N THR A 242 -20.68 -13.51 4.44
CA THR A 242 -20.96 -14.42 5.57
C THR A 242 -21.57 -15.75 5.10
N LEU A 243 -22.52 -15.71 4.16
CA LEU A 243 -23.11 -16.93 3.58
C LEU A 243 -22.10 -17.76 2.79
N PHE A 244 -21.22 -17.07 2.05
CA PHE A 244 -20.17 -17.69 1.26
C PHE A 244 -19.15 -18.42 2.15
N ASP A 245 -18.63 -17.73 3.18
CA ASP A 245 -17.65 -18.31 4.13
C ASP A 245 -18.24 -19.45 4.97
N SER A 246 -19.55 -19.42 5.21
CA SER A 246 -20.27 -20.44 5.97
C SER A 246 -20.75 -21.63 5.11
N GLY A 247 -20.47 -21.62 3.79
CA GLY A 247 -20.84 -22.69 2.87
C GLY A 247 -22.32 -22.74 2.46
N TYR A 248 -23.15 -21.75 2.86
CA TYR A 248 -24.55 -21.65 2.42
C TYR A 248 -24.70 -21.18 0.96
N MET A 249 -23.63 -20.64 0.40
CA MET A 249 -23.58 -20.14 -0.95
C MET A 249 -22.23 -20.45 -1.57
N THR A 250 -22.22 -20.83 -2.85
CA THR A 250 -20.99 -21.02 -3.62
C THR A 250 -21.14 -20.42 -5.03
N LEU A 251 -20.06 -20.46 -5.80
CA LEU A 251 -20.03 -20.07 -7.20
C LEU A 251 -19.65 -21.27 -8.05
N SER A 252 -20.46 -21.56 -9.07
CA SER A 252 -20.12 -22.56 -10.06
C SER A 252 -18.94 -22.12 -10.93
N LYS A 253 -18.38 -23.03 -11.73
CA LYS A 253 -17.32 -22.74 -12.71
C LYS A 253 -17.79 -21.78 -13.81
N GLU A 254 -19.08 -21.70 -14.04
CA GLU A 254 -19.75 -20.80 -14.98
C GLU A 254 -20.12 -19.45 -14.34
N PHE A 255 -19.65 -19.18 -13.13
CA PHE A 255 -19.91 -17.96 -12.35
C PHE A 255 -21.37 -17.75 -11.95
N HIS A 256 -22.14 -18.82 -11.80
CA HIS A 256 -23.49 -18.75 -11.22
C HIS A 256 -23.44 -18.92 -9.70
N VAL A 257 -24.32 -18.20 -9.02
CA VAL A 257 -24.52 -18.34 -7.57
C VAL A 257 -25.38 -19.59 -7.32
N GLU A 258 -24.86 -20.49 -6.51
CA GLU A 258 -25.55 -21.70 -6.07
C GLU A 258 -25.79 -21.63 -4.57
N ARG A 259 -26.97 -22.06 -4.12
CA ARG A 259 -27.32 -22.17 -2.70
C ARG A 259 -27.18 -23.62 -2.27
N SER A 260 -26.75 -23.84 -1.03
CA SER A 260 -26.88 -25.14 -0.39
C SER A 260 -28.36 -25.45 -0.17
N GLU A 261 -28.80 -26.60 -0.62
CA GLU A 261 -30.20 -27.07 -0.43
C GLU A 261 -30.39 -27.78 0.92
N GLU A 262 -29.35 -27.90 1.74
CA GLU A 262 -29.36 -28.67 2.99
C GLU A 262 -29.81 -27.87 4.22
N HIS A 263 -30.63 -26.80 4.04
CA HIS A 263 -31.19 -26.05 5.16
C HIS A 263 -32.62 -25.61 4.92
#